data_e62603009e849c71967ce97dfb3f0a28
#
_entry.id   e62603009e849c71967ce97dfb3f0a28
#
_cell.length_a   1.000
_cell.length_b   1.000
_cell.length_c   1.000
_cell.angle_alpha   90.00
_cell.angle_beta   90.00
_cell.angle_gamma   90.00
#
_symmetry.space_group_name_H-M   'P 1'
#
loop_
_entity.id
_entity.type
_entity.pdbx_description
1 polymer ?
#
loop_
_entity_poly.entity_id
_entity_poly.type
_entity_poly.pdbx_seq_one_letter_code
_entity_poly.pdbx_strand_id
1 'polypeptide(L)'
;MNWIHGSMMNLTGLYHAIRNATGTAVTKPIRKPSNTEIKLLPISLNSKPLETIVWMEPITLIAFGKHLDVLGMIDKTVHNINATTNEIKFTGNDMELGIETIVEGEIIEKGKIAIDAKLFSEIVRKLPDNDITLTTDSNNNALITCEKSKFNIAGKSGDDFSYLPAIIKDKMITLSQFQLKEVINQTIFSIAINDNNKMMTGELFEVNEGTLKVVGLDGHRIAIRNIKLEGRSDDVRVVIPGKTLQEISKILNADAESFVNIYFTNNHVLFEFDQTHVVSRLIEGDYFKISQMLSNDYETKVSINKKEFLDSIDRANLLIREGDKKPIIINILNGLL
;
A
#
# COMPACT_ATOMS: atom_id res chain seq x y z
N MET A 1 -26.27 -9.33 -38.42
CA MET A 1 -25.45 -8.22 -37.84
C MET A 1 -26.09 -7.84 -36.53
N ASN A 2 -25.78 -8.57 -35.49
CA ASN A 2 -26.29 -8.27 -34.13
C ASN A 2 -25.16 -7.59 -33.37
N TRP A 3 -25.39 -6.35 -33.06
CA TRP A 3 -24.47 -5.56 -32.23
C TRP A 3 -24.60 -6.06 -30.79
N ILE A 4 -23.53 -6.67 -30.30
CA ILE A 4 -23.38 -6.91 -28.85
C ILE A 4 -23.12 -5.54 -28.23
N HIS A 5 -24.08 -5.01 -27.49
CA HIS A 5 -23.87 -3.90 -26.57
C HIS A 5 -23.08 -4.44 -25.35
N GLY A 6 -21.81 -4.76 -25.59
CA GLY A 6 -20.85 -4.99 -24.54
C GLY A 6 -20.07 -3.70 -24.31
N SER A 7 -20.06 -3.24 -23.08
CA SER A 7 -19.29 -2.09 -22.64
C SER A 7 -17.88 -2.11 -23.24
N MET A 8 -17.47 -1.03 -23.91
CA MET A 8 -16.11 -0.87 -24.42
C MET A 8 -15.15 -0.96 -23.23
N MET A 9 -14.52 -2.10 -23.02
CA MET A 9 -13.41 -2.20 -22.11
C MET A 9 -12.21 -1.44 -22.68
N ASN A 10 -11.67 -0.51 -21.92
CA ASN A 10 -10.41 0.13 -22.27
C ASN A 10 -9.32 -0.96 -22.30
N LEU A 11 -8.58 -1.06 -23.40
CA LEU A 11 -7.53 -2.05 -23.64
C LEU A 11 -6.50 -2.14 -22.51
N THR A 12 -6.12 -0.99 -21.98
CA THR A 12 -5.22 -0.93 -20.83
C THR A 12 -5.81 -1.62 -19.61
N GLY A 13 -7.12 -1.46 -19.40
CA GLY A 13 -7.83 -2.13 -18.30
C GLY A 13 -7.92 -3.65 -18.49
N LEU A 14 -8.19 -4.12 -19.70
CA LEU A 14 -8.25 -5.56 -20.00
C LEU A 14 -6.85 -6.20 -19.87
N TYR A 15 -5.81 -5.53 -20.39
CA TYR A 15 -4.43 -5.98 -20.27
C TYR A 15 -4.00 -6.09 -18.80
N HIS A 16 -4.25 -5.05 -17.98
CA HIS A 16 -3.95 -5.09 -16.55
C HIS A 16 -4.77 -6.15 -15.80
N ALA A 17 -6.04 -6.31 -16.14
CA ALA A 17 -6.90 -7.34 -15.57
C ALA A 17 -6.35 -8.74 -15.81
N ILE A 18 -5.98 -9.05 -17.05
CA ILE A 18 -5.49 -10.38 -17.43
C ILE A 18 -4.09 -10.60 -16.82
N ARG A 19 -3.21 -9.60 -16.85
CA ARG A 19 -1.85 -9.68 -16.29
C ARG A 19 -1.85 -9.88 -14.79
N ASN A 20 -2.64 -9.10 -14.05
CA ASN A 20 -2.73 -9.21 -12.60
C ASN A 20 -3.38 -10.53 -12.16
N ALA A 21 -4.34 -11.04 -12.96
CA ALA A 21 -4.95 -12.34 -12.71
C ALA A 21 -4.01 -13.53 -12.98
N THR A 22 -2.83 -13.33 -13.61
CA THR A 22 -1.87 -14.42 -13.88
C THR A 22 -0.85 -14.66 -12.78
N GLY A 23 -0.70 -13.73 -11.81
CA GLY A 23 0.26 -13.90 -10.71
C GLY A 23 1.73 -13.94 -11.12
N THR A 24 2.07 -13.65 -12.38
CA THR A 24 3.46 -13.67 -12.86
C THR A 24 4.09 -12.29 -12.67
N ALA A 25 4.86 -12.14 -11.61
CA ALA A 25 5.82 -11.05 -11.49
C ALA A 25 6.91 -11.25 -12.55
N VAL A 26 6.91 -10.42 -13.59
CA VAL A 26 8.02 -10.36 -14.54
C VAL A 26 9.10 -9.51 -13.91
N THR A 27 10.04 -10.14 -13.21
CA THR A 27 11.31 -9.51 -12.85
C THR A 27 12.15 -9.37 -14.12
N LYS A 28 12.22 -8.15 -14.67
CA LYS A 28 13.26 -7.81 -15.63
C LYS A 28 14.60 -7.79 -14.89
N PRO A 29 15.65 -8.45 -15.38
CA PRO A 29 16.97 -8.31 -14.80
C PRO A 29 17.46 -6.87 -15.02
N ILE A 30 17.67 -6.16 -13.92
CA ILE A 30 18.31 -4.84 -13.93
C ILE A 30 19.79 -5.09 -14.22
N ARG A 31 20.26 -4.61 -15.38
CA ARG A 31 21.70 -4.54 -15.67
C ARG A 31 22.35 -3.63 -14.64
N LYS A 32 23.33 -4.15 -13.88
CA LYS A 32 24.20 -3.36 -13.01
C LYS A 32 24.91 -2.31 -13.86
N PRO A 33 24.87 -1.02 -13.49
CA PRO A 33 25.77 -0.05 -14.10
C PRO A 33 27.20 -0.30 -13.62
N SER A 34 28.14 -0.17 -14.55
CA SER A 34 29.58 -0.25 -14.31
C SER A 34 30.04 0.83 -13.33
N ASN A 35 31.00 0.44 -12.48
CA ASN A 35 31.66 1.30 -11.50
C ASN A 35 32.04 2.66 -12.08
N THR A 36 31.43 3.72 -11.56
CA THR A 36 31.97 5.07 -11.67
C THR A 36 32.20 5.56 -10.25
N GLU A 37 33.46 5.70 -9.88
CA GLU A 37 33.90 6.29 -8.62
C GLU A 37 33.42 7.74 -8.54
N ILE A 38 32.49 8.01 -7.65
CA ILE A 38 32.10 9.39 -7.29
C ILE A 38 32.99 9.79 -6.11
N LYS A 39 33.99 10.63 -6.38
CA LYS A 39 34.76 11.31 -5.33
C LYS A 39 33.88 12.36 -4.68
N LEU A 40 33.43 12.11 -3.46
CA LEU A 40 32.83 13.12 -2.61
C LEU A 40 33.93 14.01 -1.99
N LEU A 41 33.84 15.30 -2.27
CA LEU A 41 34.69 16.31 -1.63
C LEU A 41 34.23 16.52 -0.17
N PRO A 42 35.16 16.66 0.79
CA PRO A 42 34.82 16.88 2.18
C PRO A 42 34.27 18.31 2.38
N ILE A 43 33.05 18.44 2.87
CA ILE A 43 32.54 19.71 3.37
C ILE A 43 33.05 19.89 4.80
N SER A 44 33.95 20.85 4.95
CA SER A 44 34.47 21.29 6.24
C SER A 44 33.38 22.07 6.99
N LEU A 45 32.89 21.53 8.09
CA LEU A 45 32.08 22.26 9.06
C LEU A 45 32.95 22.67 10.25
N ASN A 46 33.13 23.97 10.41
CA ASN A 46 33.80 24.58 11.55
C ASN A 46 33.01 24.28 12.85
N SER A 47 33.63 23.55 13.73
CA SER A 47 33.14 23.29 15.08
C SER A 47 33.51 24.44 16.01
N LYS A 48 32.54 25.10 16.62
CA LYS A 48 32.70 25.83 17.89
C LYS A 48 32.07 25.02 19.01
N PRO A 49 32.67 24.98 20.20
CA PRO A 49 32.10 24.26 21.34
C PRO A 49 30.93 25.03 21.92
N LEU A 50 29.81 24.32 22.15
CA LEU A 50 28.63 24.84 22.85
C LEU A 50 28.68 24.36 24.31
N GLU A 51 28.93 25.29 25.22
CA GLU A 51 28.50 25.19 26.60
C GLU A 51 27.17 25.91 26.73
N THR A 52 26.13 25.20 27.11
CA THR A 52 25.11 25.56 28.11
C THR A 52 23.99 24.52 28.05
N ILE A 53 23.86 23.80 29.13
CA ILE A 53 22.92 22.70 29.37
C ILE A 53 21.57 23.30 29.70
N VAL A 54 20.57 23.01 28.87
CA VAL A 54 19.16 23.05 29.25
C VAL A 54 18.60 21.66 28.98
N TRP A 55 18.12 21.00 30.05
CA TRP A 55 17.67 19.62 30.08
C TRP A 55 16.41 19.45 29.19
N MET A 56 16.55 19.02 27.94
CA MET A 56 15.58 18.25 27.19
C MET A 56 16.29 16.96 26.82
N GLU A 57 15.71 15.83 27.20
CA GLU A 57 16.34 14.53 27.02
C GLU A 57 16.47 14.20 25.52
N PRO A 58 17.71 14.01 25.00
CA PRO A 58 17.89 13.58 23.61
C PRO A 58 17.44 12.13 23.44
N ILE A 59 16.78 11.83 22.33
CA ILE A 59 16.49 10.45 21.94
C ILE A 59 17.76 9.87 21.33
N THR A 60 18.21 8.74 21.82
CA THR A 60 19.24 7.94 21.16
C THR A 60 18.71 6.54 20.95
N LEU A 61 18.54 6.15 19.70
CA LEU A 61 18.00 4.86 19.30
C LEU A 61 19.00 4.16 18.39
N ILE A 62 19.11 2.85 18.52
CA ILE A 62 19.74 1.97 17.53
C ILE A 62 18.65 1.09 16.97
N ALA A 63 18.29 1.28 15.72
CA ALA A 63 17.28 0.47 15.02
C ALA A 63 17.95 -0.57 14.12
N PHE A 64 17.47 -1.80 14.17
CA PHE A 64 17.98 -2.92 13.39
C PHE A 64 17.19 -3.12 12.11
N GLY A 65 17.84 -3.05 10.96
CA GLY A 65 17.51 -3.69 9.69
C GLY A 65 16.15 -3.38 9.03
N LYS A 66 15.75 -4.26 8.20
CA LYS A 66 14.78 -4.23 7.09
C LYS A 66 13.32 -3.77 7.32
N HIS A 67 12.86 -3.53 8.52
CA HIS A 67 11.45 -3.16 8.81
C HIS A 67 11.10 -1.70 8.52
N LEU A 68 12.08 -0.88 8.14
CA LEU A 68 11.87 0.54 7.81
C LEU A 68 11.24 0.77 6.42
N ASP A 69 11.13 -0.26 5.58
CA ASP A 69 10.46 -0.17 4.27
C ASP A 69 8.97 0.17 4.38
N VAL A 70 8.33 -0.21 5.49
CA VAL A 70 6.93 0.10 5.82
C VAL A 70 6.71 1.62 5.94
N LEU A 71 7.72 2.35 6.39
CA LEU A 71 7.65 3.80 6.59
C LEU A 71 7.65 4.62 5.29
N GLY A 72 8.17 4.05 4.22
CA GLY A 72 8.21 4.69 2.90
C GLY A 72 6.88 4.89 2.21
N MET A 73 5.79 4.47 2.82
CA MET A 73 4.46 4.46 2.20
C MET A 73 3.69 5.75 2.37
N ILE A 74 3.96 6.52 3.40
CA ILE A 74 3.26 7.78 3.63
C ILE A 74 4.18 8.94 3.24
N ASP A 75 4.32 9.16 1.95
CA ASP A 75 5.23 10.17 1.35
C ASP A 75 4.90 11.63 1.70
N LYS A 76 3.79 11.89 2.39
CA LYS A 76 3.27 13.25 2.56
C LYS A 76 3.11 13.72 4.00
N THR A 77 3.50 12.90 4.96
CA THR A 77 3.26 13.18 6.36
C THR A 77 4.54 13.18 7.18
N VAL A 78 4.41 13.68 8.38
CA VAL A 78 5.45 13.65 9.40
C VAL A 78 5.47 12.27 10.03
N HIS A 79 6.62 11.63 10.13
CA HIS A 79 6.78 10.44 10.97
C HIS A 79 7.02 10.87 12.42
N ASN A 80 6.23 10.34 13.30
CA ASN A 80 6.50 10.43 14.74
C ASN A 80 7.26 9.17 15.17
N ILE A 81 8.46 9.38 15.67
CA ILE A 81 9.29 8.33 16.27
C ILE A 81 9.12 8.46 17.78
N ASN A 82 8.56 7.45 18.42
CA ASN A 82 8.26 7.43 19.83
C ASN A 82 9.00 6.27 20.53
N ALA A 83 9.90 6.62 21.42
CA ALA A 83 10.68 5.71 22.26
C ALA A 83 10.47 6.00 23.74
N THR A 84 9.27 6.38 24.14
CA THR A 84 8.94 6.65 25.55
C THR A 84 8.63 5.38 26.35
N THR A 85 8.22 4.33 25.67
CA THR A 85 8.03 2.97 26.21
C THR A 85 9.30 2.14 25.99
N ASN A 86 9.22 0.84 26.21
CA ASN A 86 10.33 -0.08 25.87
C ASN A 86 10.28 -0.53 24.39
N GLU A 87 9.49 0.15 23.57
CA GLU A 87 9.28 -0.13 22.14
C GLU A 87 9.58 1.12 21.34
N ILE A 88 10.20 0.92 20.17
CA ILE A 88 10.43 1.97 19.19
C ILE A 88 9.24 1.97 18.22
N LYS A 89 8.36 2.95 18.33
CA LYS A 89 7.17 3.09 17.49
C LYS A 89 7.38 4.16 16.45
N PHE A 90 7.12 3.80 15.23
CA PHE A 90 7.03 4.73 14.11
C PHE A 90 5.57 4.91 13.69
N THR A 91 5.11 6.14 13.67
CA THR A 91 3.72 6.44 13.27
C THR A 91 3.72 7.48 12.17
N GLY A 92 3.06 7.18 11.06
CA GLY A 92 2.75 8.13 9.99
C GLY A 92 1.24 8.31 9.89
N ASN A 93 0.77 9.56 9.66
CA ASN A 93 -0.66 9.85 9.58
C ASN A 93 -0.92 11.01 8.62
N ASP A 94 -1.81 10.82 7.62
CA ASP A 94 -2.27 11.87 6.70
C ASP A 94 -3.74 12.26 6.93
N MET A 95 -4.31 11.91 8.09
CA MET A 95 -5.70 12.12 8.51
C MET A 95 -6.73 11.20 7.82
N GLU A 96 -6.40 10.54 6.72
CA GLU A 96 -7.23 9.54 6.04
C GLU A 96 -6.67 8.14 6.24
N LEU A 97 -5.35 8.03 6.21
CA LEU A 97 -4.58 6.80 6.37
C LEU A 97 -3.50 7.01 7.41
N GLY A 98 -3.47 6.14 8.40
CA GLY A 98 -2.41 6.12 9.39
C GLY A 98 -1.78 4.74 9.51
N ILE A 99 -0.47 4.72 9.69
CA ILE A 99 0.31 3.49 9.88
C ILE A 99 1.13 3.64 11.15
N GLU A 100 1.07 2.63 12.00
CA GLU A 100 1.95 2.49 13.16
C GLU A 100 2.66 1.15 13.07
N THR A 101 3.97 1.15 13.26
CA THR A 101 4.77 -0.08 13.30
C THR A 101 5.77 -0.03 14.45
N ILE A 102 6.02 -1.18 15.05
CA ILE A 102 7.05 -1.35 16.06
C ILE A 102 8.30 -1.85 15.36
N VAL A 103 9.43 -1.22 15.68
CA VAL A 103 10.73 -1.57 15.13
C VAL A 103 11.60 -2.10 16.26
N GLU A 104 12.30 -3.19 16.00
CA GLU A 104 13.29 -3.73 16.92
C GLU A 104 14.48 -2.79 17.03
N GLY A 105 14.96 -2.59 18.25
CA GLY A 105 16.13 -1.76 18.51
C GLY A 105 16.36 -1.50 20.00
N GLU A 106 17.47 -0.85 20.29
CA GLU A 106 17.85 -0.47 21.64
C GLU A 106 17.52 1.00 21.89
N ILE A 107 16.84 1.29 22.99
CA ILE A 107 16.54 2.63 23.45
C ILE A 107 17.55 3.02 24.54
N ILE A 108 18.50 3.88 24.18
CA ILE A 108 19.50 4.40 25.13
C ILE A 108 18.90 5.54 25.94
N GLU A 109 18.20 6.45 25.29
CA GLU A 109 17.49 7.57 25.91
C GLU A 109 16.08 7.65 25.36
N LYS A 110 15.09 7.84 26.25
CA LYS A 110 13.68 7.89 25.89
C LYS A 110 13.30 9.27 25.37
N GLY A 111 12.42 9.31 24.38
CA GLY A 111 11.88 10.55 23.86
C GLY A 111 11.01 10.34 22.63
N LYS A 112 10.62 11.43 21.98
CA LYS A 112 9.81 11.42 20.76
C LYS A 112 10.15 12.61 19.87
N ILE A 113 10.13 12.37 18.56
CA ILE A 113 10.38 13.38 17.55
C ILE A 113 9.48 13.16 16.34
N ALA A 114 9.06 14.24 15.72
CA ALA A 114 8.36 14.24 14.45
C ALA A 114 9.27 14.79 13.35
N ILE A 115 9.49 14.01 12.30
CA ILE A 115 10.41 14.32 11.19
C ILE A 115 9.71 14.19 9.84
N ASP A 116 10.27 14.82 8.81
CA ASP A 116 9.74 14.68 7.44
C ASP A 116 9.84 13.25 6.96
N ALA A 117 8.68 12.66 6.65
CA ALA A 117 8.55 11.26 6.27
C ALA A 117 9.31 10.91 5.00
N LYS A 118 9.18 11.77 3.98
CA LYS A 118 9.79 11.54 2.68
C LYS A 118 11.30 11.57 2.77
N LEU A 119 11.84 12.62 3.40
CA LEU A 119 13.28 12.78 3.55
C LEU A 119 13.89 11.64 4.38
N PHE A 120 13.23 11.27 5.50
CA PHE A 120 13.66 10.15 6.32
C PHE A 120 13.68 8.83 5.55
N SER A 121 12.61 8.52 4.84
CA SER A 121 12.49 7.30 4.02
C SER A 121 13.53 7.25 2.89
N GLU A 122 13.79 8.39 2.22
CA GLU A 122 14.82 8.47 1.19
C GLU A 122 16.22 8.23 1.75
N ILE A 123 16.51 8.75 2.94
CA ILE A 123 17.78 8.52 3.64
C ILE A 123 17.91 7.03 3.96
N VAL A 124 16.95 6.47 4.67
CA VAL A 124 17.00 5.08 5.17
C VAL A 124 17.16 4.08 4.01
N ARG A 125 16.42 4.26 2.91
CA ARG A 125 16.53 3.38 1.72
C ARG A 125 17.90 3.40 1.05
N LYS A 126 18.69 4.45 1.26
CA LYS A 126 20.03 4.60 0.67
C LYS A 126 21.16 4.23 1.64
N LEU A 127 20.84 4.00 2.91
CA LEU A 127 21.82 3.54 3.87
C LEU A 127 22.22 2.07 3.60
N PRO A 128 23.44 1.68 3.99
CA PRO A 128 23.86 0.27 4.02
C PRO A 128 22.90 -0.56 4.90
N ASP A 129 22.81 -1.86 4.63
CA ASP A 129 22.05 -2.82 5.45
C ASP A 129 22.80 -3.11 6.76
N ASN A 130 22.79 -2.13 7.66
CA ASN A 130 23.48 -2.14 8.95
C ASN A 130 22.69 -1.33 9.99
N ASP A 131 23.13 -1.32 11.23
CA ASP A 131 22.49 -0.61 12.32
C ASP A 131 22.44 0.90 12.08
N ILE A 132 21.28 1.49 12.35
CA ILE A 132 21.04 2.92 12.24
C ILE A 132 20.91 3.50 13.63
N THR A 133 21.73 4.48 13.95
CA THR A 133 21.59 5.25 15.20
C THR A 133 20.91 6.58 14.90
N LEU A 134 19.85 6.88 15.65
CA LEU A 134 19.15 8.16 15.59
C LEU A 134 19.31 8.87 16.94
N THR A 135 19.84 10.08 16.90
CA THR A 135 20.04 10.93 18.06
C THR A 135 19.36 12.28 17.83
N THR A 136 18.70 12.84 18.83
CA THR A 136 18.09 14.15 18.73
C THR A 136 18.75 15.16 19.66
N ASP A 137 18.73 16.43 19.27
CA ASP A 137 19.19 17.54 20.11
C ASP A 137 18.01 18.31 20.73
N SER A 138 18.31 19.27 21.58
CA SER A 138 17.33 20.15 22.26
C SER A 138 16.54 21.05 21.28
N ASN A 139 16.99 21.20 20.03
CA ASN A 139 16.33 21.98 18.99
C ASN A 139 15.47 21.11 18.06
N ASN A 140 15.24 19.85 18.43
CA ASN A 140 14.55 18.84 17.61
C ASN A 140 15.26 18.54 16.27
N ASN A 141 16.59 18.68 16.17
CA ASN A 141 17.30 18.16 15.02
C ASN A 141 17.59 16.69 15.26
N ALA A 142 17.36 15.86 14.23
CA ALA A 142 17.66 14.44 14.26
C ALA A 142 18.94 14.14 13.49
N LEU A 143 19.93 13.57 14.15
CA LEU A 143 21.15 13.04 13.57
C LEU A 143 20.97 11.55 13.32
N ILE A 144 21.00 11.13 12.08
CA ILE A 144 20.91 9.74 11.62
C ILE A 144 22.32 9.31 11.23
N THR A 145 22.81 8.25 11.84
CA THR A 145 24.13 7.71 11.54
C THR A 145 24.05 6.23 11.21
N CYS A 146 24.78 5.81 10.18
CA CYS A 146 24.97 4.41 9.79
C CYS A 146 26.38 4.29 9.20
N GLU A 147 27.25 3.52 9.83
CA GLU A 147 28.68 3.41 9.49
C GLU A 147 29.36 4.78 9.40
N LYS A 148 29.81 5.17 8.19
CA LYS A 148 30.44 6.47 7.91
C LYS A 148 29.46 7.55 7.48
N SER A 149 28.21 7.18 7.20
CA SER A 149 27.17 8.10 6.74
C SER A 149 26.56 8.86 7.93
N LYS A 150 26.38 10.16 7.76
CA LYS A 150 25.76 11.03 8.78
C LYS A 150 24.82 12.01 8.07
N PHE A 151 23.56 12.05 8.54
CA PHE A 151 22.55 12.98 8.05
C PHE A 151 21.96 13.75 9.22
N ASN A 152 21.84 15.04 9.08
CA ASN A 152 21.18 15.89 10.07
C ASN A 152 19.91 16.48 9.43
N ILE A 153 18.75 16.21 10.01
CA ILE A 153 17.45 16.66 9.53
C ILE A 153 16.72 17.41 10.63
N ALA A 154 16.06 18.50 10.27
CA ALA A 154 15.23 19.25 11.19
C ALA A 154 13.93 18.49 11.47
N GLY A 155 13.57 18.39 12.73
CA GLY A 155 12.31 17.83 13.18
C GLY A 155 11.45 18.85 13.94
N LYS A 156 10.41 18.35 14.57
CA LYS A 156 9.49 19.05 15.48
C LYS A 156 9.28 18.21 16.72
N SER A 157 8.73 18.83 17.77
CA SER A 157 8.31 18.06 18.94
C SER A 157 7.31 16.97 18.55
N GLY A 158 7.55 15.75 19.01
CA GLY A 158 6.60 14.64 18.82
C GLY A 158 5.29 14.79 19.61
N ASP A 159 5.22 15.77 20.51
CA ASP A 159 4.01 16.06 21.30
C ASP A 159 2.86 16.61 20.44
N ASP A 160 3.19 17.35 19.39
CA ASP A 160 2.22 17.97 18.49
C ASP A 160 1.68 16.98 17.42
N PHE A 161 2.13 15.73 17.45
CA PHE A 161 1.72 14.74 16.45
C PHE A 161 0.33 14.17 16.73
N SER A 162 -0.53 14.13 15.72
CA SER A 162 -1.86 13.52 15.81
C SER A 162 -1.76 12.00 15.80
N TYR A 163 -2.03 11.37 16.94
CA TYR A 163 -2.04 9.90 17.06
C TYR A 163 -3.19 9.27 16.25
N LEU A 164 -3.03 7.99 15.93
CA LEU A 164 -4.09 7.21 15.29
C LEU A 164 -5.29 7.09 16.24
N PRO A 165 -6.53 7.07 15.70
CA PRO A 165 -7.72 6.84 16.49
C PRO A 165 -7.68 5.43 17.09
N ALA A 166 -8.11 5.30 18.35
CA ALA A 166 -8.32 4.01 18.95
C ALA A 166 -9.49 3.29 18.28
N ILE A 167 -9.25 2.11 17.72
CA ILE A 167 -10.25 1.32 17.02
C ILE A 167 -10.82 0.26 17.95
N ILE A 168 -12.14 0.23 18.11
CA ILE A 168 -12.85 -0.83 18.84
C ILE A 168 -12.82 -2.08 17.98
N LYS A 169 -12.23 -3.16 18.48
CA LYS A 169 -12.08 -4.44 17.78
C LYS A 169 -13.35 -5.31 17.94
N ASP A 170 -14.48 -4.86 17.37
CA ASP A 170 -15.79 -5.54 17.49
C ASP A 170 -15.95 -6.56 16.35
N LYS A 171 -16.09 -6.10 15.12
CA LYS A 171 -16.21 -6.96 13.95
C LYS A 171 -14.85 -7.26 13.33
N MET A 172 -14.59 -8.52 13.03
CA MET A 172 -13.29 -8.96 12.55
C MET A 172 -13.41 -10.04 11.46
N ILE A 173 -12.48 -9.97 10.51
CA ILE A 173 -12.16 -11.09 9.61
C ILE A 173 -10.67 -11.39 9.67
N THR A 174 -10.32 -12.64 9.42
CA THR A 174 -8.92 -13.09 9.34
C THR A 174 -8.70 -13.81 8.03
N LEU A 175 -7.62 -13.46 7.33
CA LEU A 175 -7.18 -14.16 6.12
C LEU A 175 -5.65 -14.07 6.01
N SER A 176 -5.03 -14.87 5.12
CA SER A 176 -3.58 -14.75 4.94
C SER A 176 -3.22 -13.44 4.23
N GLN A 177 -2.02 -12.92 4.54
CA GLN A 177 -1.49 -11.73 3.87
C GLN A 177 -1.40 -11.93 2.36
N PHE A 178 -1.02 -13.13 1.91
CA PHE A 178 -1.01 -13.51 0.50
C PHE A 178 -2.40 -13.38 -0.14
N GLN A 179 -3.45 -13.95 0.50
CA GLN A 179 -4.81 -13.88 -0.02
C GLN A 179 -5.31 -12.43 -0.14
N LEU A 180 -5.07 -11.59 0.88
CA LEU A 180 -5.46 -10.19 0.84
C LEU A 180 -4.73 -9.45 -0.29
N LYS A 181 -3.42 -9.62 -0.40
CA LYS A 181 -2.61 -9.03 -1.47
C LYS A 181 -3.08 -9.46 -2.85
N GLU A 182 -3.36 -10.74 -3.03
CA GLU A 182 -3.85 -11.28 -4.30
C GLU A 182 -5.22 -10.69 -4.69
N VAL A 183 -6.14 -10.63 -3.73
CA VAL A 183 -7.48 -10.05 -3.95
C VAL A 183 -7.39 -8.59 -4.36
N ILE A 184 -6.64 -7.79 -3.62
CA ILE A 184 -6.44 -6.38 -3.95
C ILE A 184 -5.87 -6.24 -5.37
N ASN A 185 -4.81 -6.97 -5.70
CA ASN A 185 -4.19 -6.88 -7.03
C ASN A 185 -5.13 -7.32 -8.17
N GLN A 186 -6.10 -8.20 -7.88
CA GLN A 186 -7.06 -8.69 -8.85
C GLN A 186 -8.28 -7.78 -9.05
N THR A 187 -8.51 -6.78 -8.18
CA THR A 187 -9.69 -5.93 -8.21
C THR A 187 -9.37 -4.45 -8.34
N ILE A 188 -8.27 -3.98 -7.74
CA ILE A 188 -7.92 -2.57 -7.61
C ILE A 188 -7.77 -1.81 -8.94
N PHE A 189 -7.38 -2.49 -10.01
CA PHE A 189 -7.26 -1.87 -11.34
C PHE A 189 -8.60 -1.40 -11.92
N SER A 190 -9.72 -1.88 -11.37
CA SER A 190 -11.07 -1.55 -11.84
C SER A 190 -11.70 -0.35 -11.17
N ILE A 191 -11.09 0.21 -10.12
CA ILE A 191 -11.60 1.43 -9.50
C ILE A 191 -11.22 2.68 -10.30
N ALA A 192 -11.97 3.76 -10.11
CA ALA A 192 -11.63 5.07 -10.66
C ALA A 192 -10.46 5.71 -9.87
N ILE A 193 -9.53 6.33 -10.58
CA ILE A 193 -8.40 7.03 -9.95
C ILE A 193 -8.85 8.36 -9.35
N ASN A 194 -9.66 9.12 -10.12
CA ASN A 194 -10.25 10.38 -9.70
C ASN A 194 -11.68 10.44 -10.24
N ASP A 195 -12.65 10.39 -9.39
CA ASP A 195 -14.06 10.50 -9.75
C ASP A 195 -14.80 11.40 -8.75
N ASN A 196 -15.83 12.10 -9.23
CA ASN A 196 -16.70 12.89 -8.39
C ASN A 196 -17.53 11.99 -7.44
N ASN A 197 -17.81 10.76 -7.87
CA ASN A 197 -18.43 9.75 -7.04
C ASN A 197 -17.36 8.95 -6.28
N LYS A 198 -17.16 9.32 -5.02
CA LYS A 198 -16.16 8.68 -4.15
C LYS A 198 -16.31 7.16 -4.04
N MET A 199 -17.53 6.61 -4.21
CA MET A 199 -17.76 5.17 -4.17
C MET A 199 -16.94 4.41 -5.24
N MET A 200 -16.70 5.05 -6.39
CA MET A 200 -15.89 4.46 -7.48
C MET A 200 -14.39 4.49 -7.21
N THR A 201 -13.94 5.29 -6.23
CA THR A 201 -12.53 5.37 -5.85
C THR A 201 -12.11 4.38 -4.76
N GLY A 202 -13.04 3.54 -4.32
CA GLY A 202 -12.82 2.50 -3.33
C GLY A 202 -13.32 1.14 -3.80
N GLU A 203 -13.01 0.12 -3.04
CA GLU A 203 -13.50 -1.24 -3.24
C GLU A 203 -14.52 -1.62 -2.17
N LEU A 204 -15.59 -2.28 -2.60
CA LEU A 204 -16.53 -2.90 -1.69
C LEU A 204 -15.89 -4.16 -1.10
N PHE A 205 -15.89 -4.24 0.23
CA PHE A 205 -15.64 -5.46 1.00
C PHE A 205 -16.96 -5.91 1.62
N GLU A 206 -17.49 -7.03 1.16
CA GLU A 206 -18.74 -7.61 1.62
C GLU A 206 -18.48 -9.03 2.12
N VAL A 207 -18.71 -9.26 3.41
CA VAL A 207 -18.60 -10.58 4.03
C VAL A 207 -19.99 -11.06 4.35
N ASN A 208 -20.31 -12.23 3.86
CA ASN A 208 -21.56 -12.92 4.13
C ASN A 208 -21.31 -14.43 4.22
N GLU A 209 -21.79 -15.06 5.29
CA GLU A 209 -21.68 -16.51 5.51
C GLU A 209 -20.24 -17.05 5.30
N GLY A 210 -19.23 -16.34 5.83
CA GLY A 210 -17.83 -16.77 5.73
C GLY A 210 -17.19 -16.58 4.35
N THR A 211 -17.85 -15.88 3.43
CA THR A 211 -17.31 -15.56 2.11
C THR A 211 -17.06 -14.06 2.01
N LEU A 212 -15.81 -13.68 1.78
CA LEU A 212 -15.43 -12.30 1.45
C LEU A 212 -15.57 -12.11 -0.06
N LYS A 213 -16.38 -11.14 -0.44
CA LYS A 213 -16.52 -10.63 -1.80
C LYS A 213 -15.92 -9.25 -1.89
N VAL A 214 -14.96 -9.07 -2.77
CA VAL A 214 -14.33 -7.77 -3.06
C VAL A 214 -14.72 -7.34 -4.47
N VAL A 215 -15.12 -6.07 -4.60
CA VAL A 215 -15.57 -5.51 -5.87
C VAL A 215 -14.95 -4.13 -6.10
N GLY A 216 -14.28 -3.99 -7.24
CA GLY A 216 -13.84 -2.72 -7.78
C GLY A 216 -14.61 -2.38 -9.07
N LEU A 217 -15.01 -1.13 -9.26
CA LEU A 217 -15.66 -0.66 -10.49
C LEU A 217 -15.41 0.83 -10.75
N ASP A 218 -15.47 1.24 -12.04
CA ASP A 218 -15.33 2.64 -12.46
C ASP A 218 -16.40 3.08 -13.49
N GLY A 219 -17.51 2.34 -13.59
CA GLY A 219 -18.59 2.60 -14.54
C GLY A 219 -18.37 2.01 -15.96
N HIS A 220 -17.14 1.58 -16.28
CA HIS A 220 -16.79 0.92 -17.56
C HIS A 220 -16.38 -0.53 -17.39
N ARG A 221 -15.91 -0.90 -16.23
CA ARG A 221 -15.42 -2.24 -15.89
C ARG A 221 -15.74 -2.57 -14.44
N ILE A 222 -15.88 -3.85 -14.18
CA ILE A 222 -16.11 -4.39 -12.84
C ILE A 222 -15.16 -5.57 -12.65
N ALA A 223 -14.44 -5.59 -11.55
CA ALA A 223 -13.71 -6.76 -11.10
C ALA A 223 -14.33 -7.28 -9.81
N ILE A 224 -14.52 -8.59 -9.73
CA ILE A 224 -15.10 -9.25 -8.57
C ILE A 224 -14.22 -10.42 -8.19
N ARG A 225 -13.89 -10.51 -6.91
CA ARG A 225 -13.20 -11.66 -6.34
C ARG A 225 -13.94 -12.15 -5.11
N ASN A 226 -14.16 -13.46 -5.05
CA ASN A 226 -14.73 -14.13 -3.88
C ASN A 226 -13.66 -15.02 -3.25
N ILE A 227 -13.55 -14.95 -1.92
CA ILE A 227 -12.67 -15.81 -1.13
C ILE A 227 -13.47 -16.41 0.00
N LYS A 228 -13.32 -17.70 0.22
CA LYS A 228 -13.84 -18.38 1.41
C LYS A 228 -12.88 -18.11 2.57
N LEU A 229 -13.39 -17.54 3.64
CA LEU A 229 -12.62 -17.28 4.86
C LEU A 229 -12.59 -18.56 5.70
N GLU A 230 -11.39 -18.93 6.18
CA GLU A 230 -11.20 -20.11 7.02
C GLU A 230 -11.21 -19.77 8.51
N GLY A 231 -11.00 -18.50 8.85
CA GLY A 231 -10.96 -17.99 10.22
C GLY A 231 -12.24 -17.32 10.67
N ARG A 232 -12.15 -16.52 11.71
CA ARG A 232 -13.27 -15.71 12.19
C ARG A 232 -13.72 -14.75 11.08
N SER A 233 -15.01 -14.70 10.85
CA SER A 233 -15.61 -13.86 9.83
C SER A 233 -16.96 -13.33 10.31
N ASP A 234 -16.98 -12.07 10.70
CA ASP A 234 -18.22 -11.36 11.01
C ASP A 234 -18.81 -10.74 9.73
N ASP A 235 -20.12 -10.76 9.58
CA ASP A 235 -20.77 -10.15 8.43
C ASP A 235 -20.55 -8.64 8.43
N VAL A 236 -20.05 -8.13 7.31
CA VAL A 236 -19.71 -6.73 7.13
C VAL A 236 -19.92 -6.29 5.68
N ARG A 237 -20.27 -5.03 5.50
CA ARG A 237 -20.36 -4.40 4.18
C ARG A 237 -19.80 -2.98 4.27
N VAL A 238 -18.65 -2.74 3.70
CA VAL A 238 -17.94 -1.46 3.78
C VAL A 238 -17.23 -1.15 2.47
N VAL A 239 -16.90 0.13 2.25
CA VAL A 239 -16.09 0.57 1.11
C VAL A 239 -14.78 1.12 1.62
N ILE A 240 -13.69 0.46 1.23
CA ILE A 240 -12.32 0.83 1.62
C ILE A 240 -11.70 1.67 0.51
N PRO A 241 -11.08 2.83 0.82
CA PRO A 241 -10.41 3.65 -0.20
C PRO A 241 -9.34 2.86 -0.95
N GLY A 242 -9.33 3.00 -2.27
CA GLY A 242 -8.35 2.32 -3.12
C GLY A 242 -6.91 2.72 -2.83
N LYS A 243 -6.68 3.98 -2.44
CA LYS A 243 -5.37 4.44 -1.97
C LYS A 243 -4.86 3.61 -0.80
N THR A 244 -5.71 3.37 0.21
CA THR A 244 -5.38 2.53 1.37
C THR A 244 -4.99 1.11 0.94
N LEU A 245 -5.81 0.48 0.10
CA LEU A 245 -5.57 -0.89 -0.37
C LEU A 245 -4.28 -0.99 -1.21
N GLN A 246 -4.00 0.01 -2.05
CA GLN A 246 -2.76 0.08 -2.82
C GLN A 246 -1.54 0.16 -1.91
N GLU A 247 -1.59 0.98 -0.85
CA GLU A 247 -0.48 1.07 0.10
C GLU A 247 -0.32 -0.23 0.90
N ILE A 248 -1.42 -0.79 1.42
CA ILE A 248 -1.38 -2.07 2.13
C ILE A 248 -0.78 -3.18 1.24
N SER A 249 -1.18 -3.28 -0.02
CA SER A 249 -0.69 -4.33 -0.92
C SER A 249 0.82 -4.32 -1.12
N LYS A 250 1.48 -3.17 -0.91
CA LYS A 250 2.95 -3.04 -1.03
C LYS A 250 3.68 -3.67 0.16
N ILE A 251 3.07 -3.61 1.37
CA ILE A 251 3.69 -4.09 2.62
C ILE A 251 3.33 -5.51 3.00
N LEU A 252 2.21 -6.02 2.50
CA LEU A 252 1.82 -7.39 2.76
C LEU A 252 2.85 -8.37 2.22
N ASN A 253 3.21 -9.35 3.04
CA ASN A 253 4.06 -10.45 2.62
C ASN A 253 3.36 -11.34 1.58
N ALA A 254 4.15 -11.99 0.74
CA ALA A 254 3.63 -12.99 -0.19
C ALA A 254 3.59 -14.41 0.45
N ASP A 255 3.61 -14.47 1.77
CA ASP A 255 3.59 -15.71 2.53
C ASP A 255 2.14 -16.10 2.89
N ALA A 256 1.80 -17.36 2.66
CA ALA A 256 0.48 -17.89 2.94
C ALA A 256 0.27 -18.21 4.44
N GLU A 257 1.36 -18.37 5.20
CA GLU A 257 1.31 -18.68 6.63
C GLU A 257 1.21 -17.44 7.51
N SER A 258 1.49 -16.25 6.97
CA SER A 258 1.34 -14.98 7.66
C SER A 258 -0.09 -14.47 7.52
N PHE A 259 -0.72 -14.10 8.64
CA PHE A 259 -2.12 -13.67 8.68
C PHE A 259 -2.26 -12.17 8.88
N VAL A 260 -3.39 -11.64 8.44
CA VAL A 260 -3.85 -10.30 8.72
C VAL A 260 -5.23 -10.37 9.38
N ASN A 261 -5.39 -9.63 10.48
CA ASN A 261 -6.67 -9.40 11.11
C ASN A 261 -7.21 -8.03 10.65
N ILE A 262 -8.42 -8.01 10.15
CA ILE A 262 -9.07 -6.78 9.68
C ILE A 262 -10.26 -6.51 10.58
N TYR A 263 -10.23 -5.39 11.27
CA TYR A 263 -11.30 -4.95 12.16
C TYR A 263 -12.08 -3.81 11.52
N PHE A 264 -13.37 -3.84 11.68
CA PHE A 264 -14.28 -2.87 11.09
C PHE A 264 -15.08 -2.13 12.17
N THR A 265 -15.17 -0.83 12.01
CA THR A 265 -16.09 0.03 12.73
C THR A 265 -17.02 0.72 11.73
N ASN A 266 -17.90 1.60 12.20
CA ASN A 266 -18.79 2.35 11.30
C ASN A 266 -18.01 3.25 10.33
N ASN A 267 -16.87 3.82 10.75
CA ASN A 267 -16.17 4.87 10.00
C ASN A 267 -14.71 4.53 9.67
N HIS A 268 -14.16 3.44 10.24
CA HIS A 268 -12.77 3.07 10.06
C HIS A 268 -12.59 1.57 9.85
N VAL A 269 -11.50 1.23 9.21
CA VAL A 269 -10.96 -0.12 9.11
C VAL A 269 -9.56 -0.13 9.70
N LEU A 270 -9.23 -1.17 10.47
CA LEU A 270 -7.90 -1.42 11.00
C LEU A 270 -7.40 -2.75 10.43
N PHE A 271 -6.25 -2.72 9.79
CA PHE A 271 -5.49 -3.92 9.41
C PHE A 271 -4.36 -4.12 10.41
N GLU A 272 -4.29 -5.30 10.98
CA GLU A 272 -3.29 -5.68 11.97
C GLU A 272 -2.55 -6.93 11.49
N PHE A 273 -1.26 -6.80 11.24
CA PHE A 273 -0.40 -7.89 10.79
C PHE A 273 1.03 -7.63 11.23
N ASP A 274 1.73 -8.69 11.58
CA ASP A 274 3.06 -8.63 12.17
C ASP A 274 3.07 -7.66 13.36
N GLN A 275 3.93 -6.64 13.33
CA GLN A 275 3.96 -5.57 14.33
C GLN A 275 3.41 -4.23 13.77
N THR A 276 2.56 -4.31 12.74
CA THR A 276 2.08 -3.15 11.99
C THR A 276 0.56 -3.02 12.11
N HIS A 277 0.12 -1.81 12.38
CA HIS A 277 -1.28 -1.39 12.40
C HIS A 277 -1.52 -0.35 11.31
N VAL A 278 -2.48 -0.60 10.44
CA VAL A 278 -2.90 0.35 9.40
C VAL A 278 -4.35 0.73 9.63
N VAL A 279 -4.60 1.99 9.93
CA VAL A 279 -5.94 2.53 10.14
C VAL A 279 -6.32 3.40 8.96
N SER A 280 -7.51 3.19 8.40
CA SER A 280 -8.05 4.04 7.35
C SER A 280 -9.50 4.40 7.60
N ARG A 281 -9.88 5.59 7.14
CA ARG A 281 -11.29 5.96 7.06
C ARG A 281 -11.98 5.17 5.96
N LEU A 282 -13.22 4.76 6.21
CA LEU A 282 -14.10 4.15 5.21
C LEU A 282 -14.77 5.23 4.35
N ILE A 283 -15.13 4.88 3.13
CA ILE A 283 -15.96 5.73 2.27
C ILE A 283 -17.42 5.49 2.69
N GLU A 284 -18.08 6.56 3.15
CA GLU A 284 -19.47 6.51 3.61
C GLU A 284 -20.46 6.53 2.44
N GLY A 285 -21.49 5.71 2.53
CA GLY A 285 -22.60 5.66 1.58
C GLY A 285 -22.92 4.25 1.08
N ASP A 286 -23.94 4.15 0.25
CA ASP A 286 -24.37 2.89 -0.35
C ASP A 286 -23.56 2.59 -1.61
N TYR A 287 -22.93 1.43 -1.63
CA TYR A 287 -22.27 0.93 -2.84
C TYR A 287 -23.29 0.45 -3.87
N PHE A 288 -22.90 0.42 -5.11
CA PHE A 288 -23.73 0.03 -6.25
C PHE A 288 -24.34 -1.37 -6.09
N LYS A 289 -25.52 -1.56 -6.65
CA LYS A 289 -26.18 -2.88 -6.68
C LYS A 289 -25.62 -3.73 -7.81
N ILE A 290 -24.50 -4.41 -7.53
CA ILE A 290 -23.74 -5.18 -8.52
C ILE A 290 -24.59 -6.22 -9.26
N SER A 291 -25.53 -6.88 -8.57
CA SER A 291 -26.43 -7.87 -9.18
C SER A 291 -27.30 -7.31 -10.32
N GLN A 292 -27.57 -6.00 -10.30
CA GLN A 292 -28.34 -5.35 -11.38
C GLN A 292 -27.46 -4.92 -12.56
N MET A 293 -26.15 -4.85 -12.35
CA MET A 293 -25.17 -4.47 -13.40
C MET A 293 -24.67 -5.66 -14.23
N LEU A 294 -24.78 -6.87 -13.67
CA LEU A 294 -24.33 -8.10 -14.30
C LEU A 294 -25.54 -8.81 -14.93
N SER A 295 -25.56 -8.94 -16.25
CA SER A 295 -26.55 -9.75 -16.94
C SER A 295 -26.13 -11.22 -16.89
N ASN A 296 -27.09 -12.10 -16.57
CA ASN A 296 -26.95 -13.54 -16.73
C ASN A 296 -27.49 -14.05 -18.07
N ASP A 297 -28.02 -13.14 -18.89
CA ASP A 297 -28.58 -13.43 -20.20
C ASP A 297 -27.49 -13.27 -21.27
N TYR A 298 -26.88 -14.39 -21.64
CA TYR A 298 -25.87 -14.44 -22.69
C TYR A 298 -26.21 -15.55 -23.69
N GLU A 299 -26.12 -15.22 -24.98
CA GLU A 299 -26.31 -16.19 -26.07
C GLU A 299 -25.07 -17.04 -26.33
N THR A 300 -23.91 -16.51 -26.03
CA THR A 300 -22.61 -17.16 -26.33
C THR A 300 -21.70 -17.19 -25.08
N LYS A 301 -21.22 -18.38 -24.74
CA LYS A 301 -20.19 -18.60 -23.72
C LYS A 301 -18.94 -19.21 -24.33
N VAL A 302 -17.79 -18.60 -24.04
CA VAL A 302 -16.49 -19.02 -24.59
C VAL A 302 -15.57 -19.46 -23.48
N SER A 303 -14.86 -20.57 -23.69
CA SER A 303 -13.77 -21.03 -22.81
C SER A 303 -12.48 -21.03 -23.62
N ILE A 304 -11.48 -20.28 -23.17
CA ILE A 304 -10.21 -20.07 -23.87
C ILE A 304 -9.02 -20.24 -22.95
N ASN A 305 -7.87 -20.57 -23.54
CA ASN A 305 -6.62 -20.58 -22.81
C ASN A 305 -6.22 -19.15 -22.46
N LYS A 306 -6.09 -18.86 -21.14
CA LYS A 306 -5.79 -17.53 -20.62
C LYS A 306 -4.48 -16.97 -21.17
N LYS A 307 -3.41 -17.78 -21.23
CA LYS A 307 -2.09 -17.34 -21.70
C LYS A 307 -2.11 -16.97 -23.17
N GLU A 308 -2.68 -17.84 -24.02
CA GLU A 308 -2.78 -17.60 -25.47
C GLU A 308 -3.61 -16.35 -25.78
N PHE A 309 -4.70 -16.14 -25.03
CA PHE A 309 -5.54 -14.96 -25.19
C PHE A 309 -4.82 -13.69 -24.75
N LEU A 310 -4.11 -13.72 -23.61
CA LEU A 310 -3.28 -12.61 -23.15
C LEU A 310 -2.20 -12.25 -24.16
N ASP A 311 -1.46 -13.24 -24.67
CA ASP A 311 -0.40 -13.05 -25.67
C ASP A 311 -0.96 -12.47 -26.98
N SER A 312 -2.20 -12.81 -27.35
CA SER A 312 -2.87 -12.28 -28.52
C SER A 312 -3.28 -10.82 -28.37
N ILE A 313 -3.81 -10.46 -27.18
CA ILE A 313 -4.12 -9.07 -26.85
C ILE A 313 -2.85 -8.22 -26.77
N ASP A 314 -1.77 -8.77 -26.21
CA ASP A 314 -0.49 -8.08 -26.09
C ASP A 314 0.09 -7.75 -27.48
N ARG A 315 0.04 -8.71 -28.41
CA ARG A 315 0.42 -8.47 -29.81
C ARG A 315 -0.46 -7.42 -30.51
N ALA A 316 -1.76 -7.46 -30.30
CA ALA A 316 -2.68 -6.49 -30.89
C ALA A 316 -2.45 -5.07 -30.34
N ASN A 317 -2.00 -4.96 -29.09
CA ASN A 317 -1.74 -3.69 -28.44
C ASN A 317 -0.45 -2.98 -28.91
N LEU A 318 0.48 -3.69 -29.58
CA LEU A 318 1.77 -3.12 -30.02
C LEU A 318 1.64 -1.91 -30.94
N LEU A 319 0.56 -1.83 -31.70
CA LEU A 319 0.32 -0.75 -32.65
C LEU A 319 -0.55 0.38 -32.10
N ILE A 320 -0.97 0.28 -30.86
CA ILE A 320 -1.80 1.28 -30.19
C ILE A 320 -0.89 2.22 -29.40
N ARG A 321 -0.95 3.51 -29.73
CA ARG A 321 -0.20 4.55 -28.99
C ARG A 321 -0.95 4.93 -27.72
N GLU A 322 -0.21 5.35 -26.71
CA GLU A 322 -0.78 5.88 -25.48
C GLU A 322 -1.73 7.05 -25.80
N GLY A 323 -2.98 6.95 -25.34
CA GLY A 323 -4.05 7.92 -25.66
C GLY A 323 -4.94 7.57 -26.89
N ASP A 324 -4.54 6.61 -27.74
CA ASP A 324 -5.38 6.14 -28.82
C ASP A 324 -6.55 5.28 -28.31
N LYS A 325 -7.78 5.69 -28.63
CA LYS A 325 -9.00 4.91 -28.33
C LYS A 325 -9.31 3.92 -29.45
N LYS A 326 -8.41 2.97 -29.70
CA LYS A 326 -8.63 1.94 -30.75
C LYS A 326 -9.12 0.65 -30.10
N PRO A 327 -10.36 0.21 -30.38
CA PRO A 327 -10.88 -1.05 -29.84
C PRO A 327 -10.22 -2.25 -30.54
N ILE A 328 -10.05 -3.35 -29.78
CA ILE A 328 -9.81 -4.67 -30.36
C ILE A 328 -11.16 -5.28 -30.71
N ILE A 329 -11.28 -5.79 -31.95
CA ILE A 329 -12.46 -6.53 -32.40
C ILE A 329 -12.21 -8.02 -32.18
N ILE A 330 -13.08 -8.64 -31.37
CA ILE A 330 -13.03 -10.08 -31.12
C ILE A 330 -14.15 -10.73 -31.93
N ASN A 331 -13.80 -11.61 -32.88
CA ASN A 331 -14.75 -12.39 -33.68
C ASN A 331 -14.81 -13.81 -33.10
N ILE A 332 -15.98 -14.23 -32.66
CA ILE A 332 -16.22 -15.56 -32.12
C ILE A 332 -16.89 -16.39 -33.24
N LEU A 333 -16.19 -17.40 -33.74
CA LEU A 333 -16.68 -18.34 -34.71
C LEU A 333 -16.66 -19.74 -34.12
N ASN A 334 -17.42 -20.67 -34.70
CA ASN A 334 -17.45 -22.07 -34.23
C ASN A 334 -16.04 -22.70 -34.21
N GLY A 335 -15.50 -22.91 -33.02
CA GLY A 335 -14.18 -23.49 -32.80
C GLY A 335 -12.98 -22.57 -32.98
N LEU A 336 -13.21 -21.26 -33.25
CA LEU A 336 -12.16 -20.24 -33.41
C LEU A 336 -12.54 -18.96 -32.67
N LEU A 337 -11.53 -18.33 -32.11
CA LEU A 337 -11.63 -17.01 -31.44
C LEU A 337 -10.68 -16.03 -32.13
#